data_54b5257d4068115767beda4a399d3111
#
_entry.id   54b5257d4068115767beda4a399d3111
#
_cell.length_a   1.000
_cell.length_b   1.000
_cell.length_c   1.000
_cell.angle_alpha   90.00
_cell.angle_beta   90.00
_cell.angle_gamma   90.00
#
_symmetry.space_group_name_H-M   'P 1'
#
loop_
_entity.id
_entity.type
_entity.pdbx_description
1 polymer ?
#
loop_
_entity_poly.entity_id
_entity_poly.type
_entity_poly.pdbx_seq_one_letter_code
_entity_poly.pdbx_strand_id
1 'polypeptide(L)'
;MDHNAFSEITPDIVRLAKMSEQADIINSELFTKYDVKRGLRDLNGKGVLAGLTHISDVRATETVNGISVPAHGELFYRGYNVKDLVEGFTSGNRFGFEEVTYLLLFDKLPDEKELTDFRALLSKYRSLPTSFVRDIIMKAPSSDMMNTLARSVLTLYSYDDRADDVSLPNVLRQCLQLISLFPLLSIYGYQAYCHYHDGKSLFIHQSLPELSTAENILHLLRPDSSYTPLEAKLLDIALVLHMEHGGGNNSSFTTHVVTSSLTDTYSVIAAAIGSLKGPRHGGANIKVVQMFEDMKKEVKNWEDEDEVANYLKRLLHKDAFDHAGLIYGVGHAIYSKSDPRAVIFKSYVEKLSEEKGLQKEFALYSLVERLAPQIISNERQMYKGVSINVDFYSGFVYHMLDLPMQLYTPIFAMARISGWAAHRMEELANNGKIIRPAYKPIGEDKVYINISDRK
;
A
#
# COMPACT_ATOMS: atom_id res chain seq x y z
N MET A 1 6.39 -17.05 -29.86
CA MET A 1 5.41 -17.89 -29.16
C MET A 1 4.08 -17.19 -29.31
N ASP A 2 3.05 -17.92 -29.70
CA ASP A 2 1.70 -17.39 -29.74
C ASP A 2 1.30 -16.98 -28.32
N HIS A 3 0.80 -15.76 -28.14
CA HIS A 3 0.42 -15.25 -26.81
C HIS A 3 -0.57 -16.16 -26.08
N ASN A 4 -1.40 -16.87 -26.81
CA ASN A 4 -2.38 -17.82 -26.28
C ASN A 4 -1.72 -19.06 -25.65
N ALA A 5 -0.66 -19.60 -26.27
CA ALA A 5 0.02 -20.79 -25.77
C ALA A 5 0.76 -20.57 -24.43
N PHE A 6 1.19 -19.33 -24.14
CA PHE A 6 1.87 -19.00 -22.88
C PHE A 6 0.93 -18.99 -21.67
N SER A 7 -0.35 -18.71 -21.87
CA SER A 7 -1.35 -18.55 -20.80
C SER A 7 -2.39 -19.68 -20.79
N GLU A 8 -2.23 -20.72 -21.61
CA GLU A 8 -3.19 -21.79 -21.76
C GLU A 8 -3.23 -22.71 -20.54
N ILE A 9 -4.43 -22.90 -19.98
CA ILE A 9 -4.68 -23.89 -18.93
C ILE A 9 -5.15 -25.18 -19.59
N THR A 10 -4.21 -26.11 -19.79
CA THR A 10 -4.50 -27.38 -20.44
C THR A 10 -5.26 -28.35 -19.52
N PRO A 11 -5.94 -29.41 -20.07
CA PRO A 11 -6.56 -30.45 -19.26
C PRO A 11 -5.59 -31.14 -18.30
N ASP A 12 -4.33 -31.31 -18.70
CA ASP A 12 -3.29 -31.86 -17.82
C ASP A 12 -2.99 -30.97 -16.63
N ILE A 13 -2.91 -29.65 -16.83
CA ILE A 13 -2.73 -28.68 -15.73
C ILE A 13 -3.91 -28.75 -14.76
N VAL A 14 -5.16 -28.84 -15.27
CA VAL A 14 -6.34 -28.98 -14.41
C VAL A 14 -6.30 -30.26 -13.58
N ARG A 15 -5.92 -31.39 -14.20
CA ARG A 15 -5.79 -32.68 -13.52
C ARG A 15 -4.71 -32.64 -12.42
N LEU A 16 -3.52 -32.11 -12.76
CA LEU A 16 -2.40 -32.00 -11.80
C LEU A 16 -2.72 -31.03 -10.65
N ALA A 17 -3.40 -29.92 -10.94
CA ALA A 17 -3.82 -28.96 -9.93
C ALA A 17 -4.77 -29.58 -8.89
N LYS A 18 -5.71 -30.45 -9.31
CA LYS A 18 -6.58 -31.20 -8.39
C LYS A 18 -5.80 -32.17 -7.50
N MET A 19 -4.77 -32.81 -8.05
CA MET A 19 -3.90 -33.69 -7.26
C MET A 19 -3.11 -32.91 -6.20
N SER A 20 -2.55 -31.75 -6.58
CA SER A 20 -1.86 -30.84 -5.66
C SER A 20 -2.80 -30.33 -4.56
N GLU A 21 -4.00 -29.88 -4.92
CA GLU A 21 -5.01 -29.40 -3.97
C GLU A 21 -5.33 -30.47 -2.91
N GLN A 22 -5.57 -31.70 -3.32
CA GLN A 22 -5.85 -32.82 -2.41
C GLN A 22 -4.67 -33.15 -1.47
N ALA A 23 -3.44 -33.01 -1.98
CA ALA A 23 -2.23 -33.29 -1.20
C ALA A 23 -1.91 -32.18 -0.19
N ASP A 24 -2.28 -30.91 -0.50
CA ASP A 24 -1.80 -29.74 0.21
C ASP A 24 -2.84 -29.17 1.22
N ILE A 25 -4.07 -29.70 1.24
CA ILE A 25 -5.09 -29.27 2.21
C ILE A 25 -4.70 -29.69 3.62
N ILE A 26 -4.55 -28.68 4.50
CA ILE A 26 -4.30 -28.89 5.93
C ILE A 26 -5.62 -28.78 6.69
N ASN A 27 -5.96 -29.81 7.49
CA ASN A 27 -7.13 -29.75 8.39
C ASN A 27 -6.97 -28.56 9.34
N SER A 28 -7.99 -27.70 9.38
CA SER A 28 -7.98 -26.47 10.18
C SER A 28 -7.83 -26.73 11.69
N GLU A 29 -8.26 -27.88 12.21
CA GLU A 29 -8.11 -28.26 13.61
C GLU A 29 -6.65 -28.42 14.04
N LEU A 30 -5.76 -28.76 13.10
CA LEU A 30 -4.33 -28.89 13.38
C LEU A 30 -3.68 -27.57 13.76
N PHE A 31 -4.17 -26.45 13.26
CA PHE A 31 -3.66 -25.12 13.67
C PHE A 31 -3.94 -24.86 15.14
N THR A 32 -5.11 -25.24 15.64
CA THR A 32 -5.46 -25.15 17.07
C THR A 32 -4.68 -26.17 17.89
N LYS A 33 -4.62 -27.43 17.42
CA LYS A 33 -3.90 -28.51 18.09
C LYS A 33 -2.43 -28.19 18.34
N TYR A 34 -1.77 -27.55 17.39
CA TYR A 34 -0.34 -27.19 17.48
C TYR A 34 -0.09 -25.75 17.88
N ASP A 35 -1.11 -25.02 18.31
CA ASP A 35 -1.06 -23.59 18.67
C ASP A 35 -0.41 -22.71 17.59
N VAL A 36 -0.70 -22.97 16.31
CA VAL A 36 -0.16 -22.20 15.20
C VAL A 36 -0.90 -20.87 15.04
N LYS A 37 -0.18 -19.78 15.14
CA LYS A 37 -0.72 -18.43 14.97
C LYS A 37 -0.86 -18.08 13.47
N ARG A 38 -2.01 -18.42 12.87
CA ARG A 38 -2.26 -18.17 11.43
C ARG A 38 -2.16 -16.68 11.11
N GLY A 39 -1.37 -16.35 10.08
CA GLY A 39 -1.08 -14.97 9.73
C GLY A 39 -0.31 -14.21 10.83
N LEU A 40 0.43 -14.93 11.69
CA LEU A 40 1.14 -14.37 12.85
C LEU A 40 0.22 -13.57 13.79
N ARG A 41 -1.03 -14.05 13.96
CA ARG A 41 -2.01 -13.46 14.89
C ARG A 41 -2.62 -14.53 15.77
N ASP A 42 -2.82 -14.16 17.03
CA ASP A 42 -3.56 -14.98 18.00
C ASP A 42 -5.07 -14.94 17.70
N LEU A 43 -5.83 -15.87 18.29
CA LEU A 43 -7.29 -15.93 18.13
C LEU A 43 -8.01 -14.65 18.60
N ASN A 44 -7.46 -13.94 19.58
CA ASN A 44 -7.96 -12.64 20.03
C ASN A 44 -7.59 -11.47 19.09
N GLY A 45 -6.88 -11.75 17.97
CA GLY A 45 -6.43 -10.76 17.00
C GLY A 45 -5.10 -10.05 17.34
N LYS A 46 -4.45 -10.38 18.48
CA LYS A 46 -3.15 -9.81 18.84
C LYS A 46 -2.06 -10.36 17.92
N GLY A 47 -1.23 -9.47 17.36
CA GLY A 47 -0.06 -9.86 16.55
C GLY A 47 1.01 -10.57 17.38
N VAL A 48 1.69 -11.54 16.77
CA VAL A 48 2.92 -12.11 17.33
C VAL A 48 4.01 -11.04 17.30
N LEU A 49 4.72 -10.84 18.40
CA LEU A 49 5.86 -9.93 18.45
C LEU A 49 7.04 -10.56 17.70
N ALA A 50 7.27 -10.11 16.48
CA ALA A 50 8.28 -10.66 15.58
C ALA A 50 9.59 -9.85 15.54
N GLY A 51 9.58 -8.60 16.00
CA GLY A 51 10.75 -7.73 15.98
C GLY A 51 10.55 -6.46 16.79
N LEU A 52 11.58 -5.63 16.82
CA LEU A 52 11.59 -4.30 17.45
C LEU A 52 11.84 -3.26 16.36
N THR A 53 11.27 -2.06 16.52
CA THR A 53 11.47 -0.95 15.58
C THR A 53 11.42 0.40 16.28
N HIS A 54 12.24 1.33 15.83
CA HIS A 54 12.17 2.75 16.18
C HIS A 54 11.39 3.58 15.13
N ILE A 55 10.98 2.96 14.00
CA ILE A 55 10.46 3.69 12.84
C ILE A 55 9.05 4.22 13.10
N SER A 56 8.18 3.37 13.67
CA SER A 56 6.79 3.74 13.89
C SER A 56 6.13 2.97 15.02
N ASP A 57 5.05 3.55 15.56
CA ASP A 57 4.21 2.92 16.57
C ASP A 57 2.73 3.09 16.18
N VAL A 58 1.97 1.99 16.26
CA VAL A 58 0.56 1.92 15.88
C VAL A 58 -0.25 1.53 17.11
N ARG A 59 -0.94 2.49 17.70
CA ARG A 59 -1.71 2.31 18.93
C ARG A 59 -3.20 2.30 18.64
N ALA A 60 -3.91 1.36 19.24
CA ALA A 60 -5.37 1.26 19.15
C ALA A 60 -6.03 0.79 20.44
N THR A 61 -5.24 0.67 21.50
CA THR A 61 -5.70 0.26 22.85
C THR A 61 -5.05 1.12 23.92
N GLU A 62 -5.78 1.32 25.01
CA GLU A 62 -5.30 1.94 26.23
C GLU A 62 -5.47 1.01 27.42
N THR A 63 -4.73 1.23 28.47
CA THR A 63 -4.85 0.44 29.71
C THR A 63 -5.68 1.21 30.73
N VAL A 64 -6.89 0.69 31.04
CA VAL A 64 -7.77 1.22 32.08
C VAL A 64 -7.88 0.19 33.19
N ASN A 65 -7.47 0.55 34.40
CA ASN A 65 -7.46 -0.33 35.57
C ASN A 65 -6.73 -1.67 35.34
N GLY A 66 -5.64 -1.66 34.59
CA GLY A 66 -4.85 -2.87 34.26
C GLY A 66 -5.44 -3.74 33.13
N ILE A 67 -6.55 -3.33 32.53
CA ILE A 67 -7.22 -4.03 31.43
C ILE A 67 -6.99 -3.24 30.14
N SER A 68 -6.56 -3.93 29.08
CA SER A 68 -6.44 -3.33 27.74
C SER A 68 -7.82 -3.18 27.12
N VAL A 69 -8.20 -1.94 26.82
CA VAL A 69 -9.49 -1.60 26.17
C VAL A 69 -9.23 -0.92 24.81
N PRO A 70 -10.15 -1.04 23.86
CA PRO A 70 -10.05 -0.29 22.60
C PRO A 70 -9.99 1.22 22.82
N ALA A 71 -9.08 1.89 22.12
CA ALA A 71 -8.93 3.35 22.11
C ALA A 71 -9.08 3.92 20.70
N HIS A 72 -9.15 5.24 20.57
CA HIS A 72 -8.95 5.89 19.29
C HIS A 72 -7.57 5.55 18.74
N GLY A 73 -7.49 5.28 17.45
CA GLY A 73 -6.22 4.94 16.81
C GLY A 73 -5.25 6.11 16.82
N GLU A 74 -3.99 5.82 17.09
CA GLU A 74 -2.88 6.76 16.96
C GLU A 74 -1.79 6.12 16.11
N LEU A 75 -1.09 6.94 15.34
CA LEU A 75 0.04 6.54 14.51
C LEU A 75 1.19 7.52 14.76
N PHE A 76 2.35 6.96 15.10
CA PHE A 76 3.55 7.74 15.35
C PHE A 76 4.64 7.36 14.36
N TYR A 77 5.31 8.36 13.80
CA TYR A 77 6.53 8.21 13.01
C TYR A 77 7.70 8.74 13.85
N ARG A 78 8.65 7.88 14.19
CA ARG A 78 9.79 8.24 15.04
C ARG A 78 9.38 9.01 16.31
N GLY A 79 8.27 8.58 16.93
CA GLY A 79 7.73 9.21 18.15
C GLY A 79 6.87 10.46 17.94
N TYR A 80 6.77 11.01 16.73
CA TYR A 80 5.88 12.13 16.42
C TYR A 80 4.52 11.60 15.95
N ASN A 81 3.44 12.15 16.54
CA ASN A 81 2.09 11.80 16.09
C ASN A 81 1.88 12.30 14.64
N VAL A 82 1.36 11.44 13.78
CA VAL A 82 1.15 11.78 12.35
C VAL A 82 0.20 12.97 12.17
N LYS A 83 -0.74 13.17 13.10
CA LYS A 83 -1.62 14.34 13.10
C LYS A 83 -0.83 15.63 13.28
N ASP A 84 0.07 15.66 14.27
CA ASP A 84 0.89 16.83 14.58
C ASP A 84 1.86 17.13 13.41
N LEU A 85 2.40 16.09 12.78
CA LEU A 85 3.24 16.25 11.57
C LEU A 85 2.44 16.92 10.44
N VAL A 86 1.23 16.42 10.14
CA VAL A 86 0.37 17.00 9.10
C VAL A 86 -0.03 18.43 9.43
N GLU A 87 -0.44 18.71 10.66
CA GLU A 87 -0.75 20.07 11.13
C GLU A 87 0.47 21.00 11.04
N GLY A 88 1.66 20.51 11.39
CA GLY A 88 2.92 21.26 11.38
C GLY A 88 3.32 21.75 9.99
N PHE A 89 3.39 20.88 8.99
CA PHE A 89 3.77 21.31 7.65
C PHE A 89 2.64 22.06 6.91
N THR A 90 1.37 21.72 7.17
CA THR A 90 0.24 22.41 6.51
C THR A 90 0.03 23.82 7.05
N SER A 91 0.17 24.06 8.36
CA SER A 91 0.09 25.39 8.97
C SER A 91 1.23 26.30 8.48
N GLY A 92 2.41 25.71 8.25
CA GLY A 92 3.56 26.41 7.65
C GLY A 92 3.48 26.58 6.14
N ASN A 93 2.38 26.20 5.51
CA ASN A 93 2.18 26.20 4.04
C ASN A 93 3.28 25.45 3.27
N ARG A 94 3.83 24.37 3.86
CA ARG A 94 4.89 23.55 3.27
C ARG A 94 4.33 22.21 2.78
N PHE A 95 5.13 21.47 2.01
CA PHE A 95 4.93 20.07 1.66
C PHE A 95 5.65 19.17 2.67
N GLY A 96 5.00 18.09 3.09
CA GLY A 96 5.46 17.22 4.16
C GLY A 96 6.19 15.97 3.70
N PHE A 97 6.07 15.55 2.45
CA PHE A 97 6.64 14.26 2.01
C PHE A 97 8.15 14.18 2.23
N GLU A 98 8.90 15.16 1.79
CA GLU A 98 10.35 15.18 1.95
C GLU A 98 10.77 15.37 3.42
N GLU A 99 10.06 16.21 4.17
CA GLU A 99 10.29 16.44 5.61
C GLU A 99 10.10 15.15 6.41
N VAL A 100 9.01 14.42 6.17
CA VAL A 100 8.70 13.17 6.87
C VAL A 100 9.56 12.01 6.38
N THR A 101 9.95 11.98 5.10
CA THR A 101 10.96 11.03 4.59
C THR A 101 12.29 11.20 5.34
N TYR A 102 12.74 12.44 5.54
CA TYR A 102 13.93 12.73 6.32
C TYR A 102 13.80 12.23 7.76
N LEU A 103 12.66 12.51 8.40
CA LEU A 103 12.37 12.04 9.76
C LEU A 103 12.45 10.50 9.85
N LEU A 104 11.80 9.78 8.93
CA LEU A 104 11.78 8.31 8.95
C LEU A 104 13.19 7.72 8.80
N LEU A 105 14.03 8.32 7.94
CA LEU A 105 15.38 7.82 7.67
C LEU A 105 16.38 8.18 8.77
N PHE A 106 16.26 9.37 9.38
CA PHE A 106 17.33 9.94 10.23
C PHE A 106 16.91 10.19 11.68
N ASP A 107 15.65 9.88 12.06
CA ASP A 107 15.13 10.07 13.42
C ASP A 107 15.20 11.54 13.91
N LYS A 108 15.11 12.48 13.00
CA LYS A 108 15.20 13.92 13.25
C LYS A 108 14.31 14.69 12.29
N LEU A 109 13.55 15.68 12.77
CA LEU A 109 12.94 16.67 11.90
C LEU A 109 14.03 17.61 11.34
N PRO A 110 14.10 17.82 10.03
CA PRO A 110 15.10 18.68 9.43
C PRO A 110 14.85 20.16 9.79
N ASP A 111 15.91 20.93 9.98
CA ASP A 111 15.82 22.37 9.91
C ASP A 111 15.61 22.84 8.45
N GLU A 112 15.40 24.14 8.23
CA GLU A 112 15.12 24.72 6.91
C GLU A 112 16.26 24.44 5.91
N LYS A 113 17.50 24.53 6.37
CA LYS A 113 18.67 24.26 5.54
C LYS A 113 18.77 22.76 5.21
N GLU A 114 18.63 21.91 6.19
CA GLU A 114 18.67 20.45 6.02
C GLU A 114 17.57 19.98 5.05
N LEU A 115 16.35 20.52 5.18
CA LEU A 115 15.25 20.20 4.28
C LEU A 115 15.54 20.65 2.84
N THR A 116 16.09 21.85 2.68
CA THR A 116 16.47 22.39 1.37
C THR A 116 17.56 21.53 0.72
N ASP A 117 18.61 21.21 1.47
CA ASP A 117 19.70 20.36 0.98
C ASP A 117 19.20 18.94 0.64
N PHE A 118 18.29 18.39 1.44
CA PHE A 118 17.72 17.07 1.20
C PHE A 118 16.83 17.05 -0.04
N ARG A 119 15.97 18.06 -0.24
CA ARG A 119 15.16 18.21 -1.46
C ARG A 119 16.05 18.34 -2.70
N ALA A 120 17.12 19.11 -2.63
CA ALA A 120 18.07 19.22 -3.71
C ALA A 120 18.77 17.88 -4.01
N LEU A 121 19.09 17.07 -2.99
CA LEU A 121 19.66 15.74 -3.17
C LEU A 121 18.66 14.80 -3.86
N LEU A 122 17.41 14.71 -3.40
CA LEU A 122 16.37 13.90 -4.05
C LEU A 122 16.13 14.32 -5.49
N SER A 123 16.13 15.62 -5.77
CA SER A 123 15.98 16.16 -7.13
C SER A 123 17.09 15.69 -8.06
N LYS A 124 18.34 15.62 -7.61
CA LYS A 124 19.47 15.08 -8.40
C LYS A 124 19.28 13.61 -8.79
N TYR A 125 18.56 12.84 -7.98
CA TYR A 125 18.27 11.43 -8.24
C TYR A 125 17.02 11.20 -9.11
N ARG A 126 16.24 12.23 -9.44
CA ARG A 126 15.08 12.14 -10.33
C ARG A 126 15.47 12.03 -11.81
N SER A 127 16.42 11.16 -12.13
CA SER A 127 16.88 10.93 -13.49
C SER A 127 17.12 9.44 -13.72
N LEU A 128 16.47 8.89 -14.73
CA LEU A 128 16.64 7.51 -15.15
C LEU A 128 17.89 7.35 -16.03
N PRO A 129 18.51 6.16 -16.06
CA PRO A 129 19.61 5.87 -16.97
C PRO A 129 19.22 6.14 -18.42
N THR A 130 20.20 6.49 -19.26
CA THR A 130 20.01 6.78 -20.68
C THR A 130 19.24 5.65 -21.36
N SER A 131 18.22 6.01 -22.13
CA SER A 131 17.35 5.08 -22.87
C SER A 131 16.49 4.14 -22.01
N PHE A 132 16.51 4.21 -20.68
CA PHE A 132 15.75 3.31 -19.80
C PHE A 132 14.24 3.34 -20.11
N VAL A 133 13.68 4.53 -20.32
CA VAL A 133 12.25 4.67 -20.66
C VAL A 133 11.91 3.92 -21.94
N ARG A 134 12.69 4.15 -23.01
CA ARG A 134 12.50 3.53 -24.33
C ARG A 134 12.70 2.02 -24.29
N ASP A 135 13.79 1.56 -23.68
CA ASP A 135 14.25 0.18 -23.83
C ASP A 135 13.66 -0.76 -22.77
N ILE A 136 13.20 -0.24 -21.64
CA ILE A 136 12.67 -1.02 -20.52
C ILE A 136 11.19 -0.77 -20.33
N ILE A 137 10.78 0.49 -20.10
CA ILE A 137 9.38 0.81 -19.77
C ILE A 137 8.46 0.64 -20.97
N MET A 138 8.83 1.22 -22.12
CA MET A 138 8.00 1.21 -23.32
C MET A 138 8.00 -0.12 -24.07
N LYS A 139 9.00 -0.98 -23.88
CA LYS A 139 9.15 -2.22 -24.66
C LYS A 139 8.16 -3.32 -24.27
N ALA A 140 7.68 -3.32 -23.04
CA ALA A 140 6.73 -4.30 -22.52
C ALA A 140 5.70 -3.60 -21.60
N PRO A 141 4.84 -2.74 -22.14
CA PRO A 141 3.80 -2.08 -21.35
C PRO A 141 2.86 -3.14 -20.74
N SER A 142 2.43 -2.90 -19.52
CA SER A 142 1.53 -3.80 -18.78
C SER A 142 0.32 -3.01 -18.29
N SER A 143 -0.85 -3.64 -18.24
CA SER A 143 -2.02 -3.08 -17.58
C SER A 143 -1.86 -2.99 -16.06
N ASP A 144 -0.90 -3.73 -15.51
CA ASP A 144 -0.57 -3.74 -14.09
C ASP A 144 0.65 -2.84 -13.81
N MET A 145 0.40 -1.64 -13.31
CA MET A 145 1.45 -0.66 -13.02
C MET A 145 2.39 -1.12 -11.90
N MET A 146 1.92 -1.92 -10.94
CA MET A 146 2.79 -2.47 -9.90
C MET A 146 3.76 -3.52 -10.46
N ASN A 147 3.34 -4.29 -11.46
CA ASN A 147 4.25 -5.17 -12.21
C ASN A 147 5.29 -4.37 -12.97
N THR A 148 4.88 -3.30 -13.66
CA THR A 148 5.81 -2.40 -14.37
C THR A 148 6.81 -1.78 -13.41
N LEU A 149 6.36 -1.32 -12.24
CA LEU A 149 7.24 -0.74 -11.21
C LEU A 149 8.25 -1.78 -10.69
N ALA A 150 7.80 -2.98 -10.32
CA ALA A 150 8.67 -4.05 -9.80
C ALA A 150 9.74 -4.47 -10.83
N ARG A 151 9.35 -4.66 -12.10
CA ARG A 151 10.29 -4.99 -13.18
C ARG A 151 11.32 -3.88 -13.40
N SER A 152 10.87 -2.64 -13.37
CA SER A 152 11.74 -1.48 -13.54
C SER A 152 12.76 -1.38 -12.40
N VAL A 153 12.31 -1.60 -11.14
CA VAL A 153 13.20 -1.64 -9.98
C VAL A 153 14.25 -2.73 -10.12
N LEU A 154 13.84 -3.97 -10.45
CA LEU A 154 14.79 -5.07 -10.66
C LEU A 154 15.76 -4.79 -11.81
N THR A 155 15.33 -4.12 -12.87
CA THR A 155 16.20 -3.79 -14.00
C THR A 155 17.24 -2.73 -13.63
N LEU A 156 16.92 -1.80 -12.70
CA LEU A 156 17.88 -0.79 -12.22
C LEU A 156 19.12 -1.41 -11.57
N TYR A 157 19.03 -2.63 -11.01
CA TYR A 157 20.17 -3.41 -10.53
C TYR A 157 21.29 -3.48 -11.58
N SER A 158 20.95 -3.73 -12.85
CA SER A 158 21.94 -3.86 -13.94
C SER A 158 22.64 -2.54 -14.34
N TYR A 159 22.19 -1.41 -13.81
CA TYR A 159 22.76 -0.09 -14.03
C TYR A 159 23.57 0.42 -12.82
N ASP A 160 23.64 -0.37 -11.75
CA ASP A 160 24.35 -0.01 -10.51
C ASP A 160 25.56 -0.92 -10.31
N ASP A 161 26.77 -0.40 -10.58
CA ASP A 161 28.04 -1.15 -10.41
C ASP A 161 28.28 -1.59 -8.94
N ARG A 162 27.51 -1.07 -7.99
CA ARG A 162 27.59 -1.41 -6.56
C ARG A 162 26.27 -2.01 -6.05
N ALA A 163 25.53 -2.71 -6.90
CA ALA A 163 24.21 -3.23 -6.56
C ALA A 163 24.23 -4.13 -5.32
N ASP A 164 25.24 -5.00 -5.19
CA ASP A 164 25.37 -5.99 -4.10
C ASP A 164 26.09 -5.45 -2.84
N ASP A 165 26.55 -4.20 -2.85
CA ASP A 165 27.16 -3.60 -1.67
C ASP A 165 26.09 -3.21 -0.64
N VAL A 166 26.01 -3.99 0.43
CA VAL A 166 25.04 -3.79 1.55
C VAL A 166 25.55 -2.87 2.64
N SER A 167 26.68 -2.15 2.42
CA SER A 167 27.11 -1.12 3.35
C SER A 167 26.06 -0.02 3.51
N LEU A 168 25.87 0.50 4.72
CA LEU A 168 24.83 1.50 5.02
C LEU A 168 24.90 2.74 4.09
N PRO A 169 26.09 3.31 3.76
CA PRO A 169 26.15 4.44 2.82
C PRO A 169 25.64 4.08 1.42
N ASN A 170 25.96 2.88 0.92
CA ASN A 170 25.51 2.46 -0.40
C ASN A 170 24.00 2.15 -0.43
N VAL A 171 23.49 1.43 0.60
CA VAL A 171 22.06 1.14 0.72
C VAL A 171 21.24 2.42 0.86
N LEU A 172 21.71 3.41 1.66
CA LEU A 172 21.07 4.72 1.75
C LEU A 172 21.01 5.42 0.39
N ARG A 173 22.11 5.43 -0.37
CA ARG A 173 22.14 5.98 -1.74
C ARG A 173 21.09 5.31 -2.63
N GLN A 174 21.03 3.97 -2.64
CA GLN A 174 20.06 3.21 -3.42
C GLN A 174 18.62 3.52 -3.00
N CYS A 175 18.34 3.59 -1.70
CA CYS A 175 17.03 3.96 -1.17
C CYS A 175 16.61 5.36 -1.61
N LEU A 176 17.48 6.36 -1.49
CA LEU A 176 17.18 7.74 -1.91
C LEU A 176 16.95 7.85 -3.41
N GLN A 177 17.71 7.10 -4.21
CA GLN A 177 17.48 7.00 -5.66
C GLN A 177 16.10 6.40 -5.96
N LEU A 178 15.74 5.29 -5.32
CA LEU A 178 14.43 4.64 -5.55
C LEU A 178 13.27 5.51 -5.07
N ILE A 179 13.38 6.19 -3.92
CA ILE A 179 12.38 7.17 -3.46
C ILE A 179 12.15 8.24 -4.53
N SER A 180 13.22 8.73 -5.14
CA SER A 180 13.16 9.78 -6.18
C SER A 180 12.63 9.26 -7.51
N LEU A 181 12.88 7.99 -7.86
CA LEU A 181 12.54 7.39 -9.15
C LEU A 181 11.13 6.79 -9.21
N PHE A 182 10.52 6.40 -8.07
CA PHE A 182 9.21 5.74 -8.06
C PHE A 182 8.12 6.52 -8.78
N PRO A 183 8.00 7.86 -8.63
CA PRO A 183 7.06 8.64 -9.43
C PRO A 183 7.30 8.50 -10.95
N LEU A 184 8.54 8.63 -11.40
CA LEU A 184 8.89 8.53 -12.82
C LEU A 184 8.58 7.13 -13.38
N LEU A 185 9.01 6.08 -12.67
CA LEU A 185 8.80 4.69 -13.11
C LEU A 185 7.31 4.36 -13.22
N SER A 186 6.50 4.81 -12.28
CA SER A 186 5.06 4.54 -12.26
C SER A 186 4.31 5.33 -13.32
N ILE A 187 4.60 6.64 -13.45
CA ILE A 187 3.89 7.49 -14.39
C ILE A 187 4.31 7.19 -15.83
N TYR A 188 5.59 7.01 -16.10
CA TYR A 188 6.02 6.63 -17.46
C TYR A 188 5.51 5.25 -17.85
N GLY A 189 5.40 4.32 -16.89
CA GLY A 189 4.74 3.03 -17.10
C GLY A 189 3.26 3.18 -17.47
N TYR A 190 2.54 4.08 -16.80
CA TYR A 190 1.15 4.39 -17.10
C TYR A 190 1.01 5.06 -18.47
N GLN A 191 1.87 6.02 -18.81
CA GLN A 191 1.85 6.67 -20.13
C GLN A 191 2.14 5.68 -21.26
N ALA A 192 3.07 4.75 -21.05
CA ALA A 192 3.33 3.67 -22.00
C ALA A 192 2.10 2.76 -22.17
N TYR A 193 1.44 2.39 -21.07
CA TYR A 193 0.19 1.62 -21.11
C TYR A 193 -0.88 2.36 -21.91
N CYS A 194 -1.16 3.62 -21.60
CA CYS A 194 -2.15 4.43 -22.31
C CYS A 194 -1.84 4.53 -23.81
N HIS A 195 -0.58 4.67 -24.17
CA HIS A 195 -0.17 4.74 -25.59
C HIS A 195 -0.41 3.44 -26.35
N TYR A 196 0.06 2.32 -25.80
CA TYR A 196 0.04 1.04 -26.51
C TYR A 196 -1.29 0.28 -26.40
N HIS A 197 -2.04 0.45 -25.29
CA HIS A 197 -3.30 -0.28 -25.06
C HIS A 197 -4.53 0.58 -25.31
N ASP A 198 -4.50 1.86 -24.94
CA ASP A 198 -5.64 2.77 -25.08
C ASP A 198 -5.57 3.62 -26.36
N GLY A 199 -4.47 3.55 -27.13
CA GLY A 199 -4.27 4.34 -28.36
C GLY A 199 -4.15 5.85 -28.12
N LYS A 200 -3.81 6.28 -26.88
CA LYS A 200 -3.66 7.70 -26.53
C LYS A 200 -2.30 8.23 -26.97
N SER A 201 -2.20 9.57 -27.08
CA SER A 201 -0.92 10.24 -27.31
C SER A 201 0.04 9.96 -26.15
N LEU A 202 1.32 9.75 -26.47
CA LEU A 202 2.37 9.55 -25.48
C LEU A 202 2.86 10.91 -24.94
N PHE A 203 2.81 11.09 -23.63
CA PHE A 203 3.36 12.24 -22.92
C PHE A 203 4.48 11.78 -22.00
N ILE A 204 5.65 12.36 -22.13
CA ILE A 204 6.81 12.11 -21.27
C ILE A 204 7.36 13.46 -20.80
N HIS A 205 6.75 13.98 -19.76
CA HIS A 205 7.23 15.21 -19.12
C HIS A 205 8.50 14.93 -18.30
N GLN A 206 9.38 15.91 -18.22
CA GLN A 206 10.55 15.85 -17.35
C GLN A 206 10.18 16.33 -15.94
N SER A 207 10.76 15.73 -14.91
CA SER A 207 10.61 16.24 -13.54
C SER A 207 11.29 17.60 -13.40
N LEU A 208 10.66 18.48 -12.60
CA LEU A 208 11.19 19.81 -12.33
C LEU A 208 11.86 19.83 -10.94
N PRO A 209 13.10 20.36 -10.85
CA PRO A 209 13.87 20.35 -9.60
C PRO A 209 13.22 21.13 -8.46
N GLU A 210 12.54 22.22 -8.78
CA GLU A 210 11.90 23.12 -7.83
C GLU A 210 10.60 22.56 -7.23
N LEU A 211 9.97 21.60 -7.90
CA LEU A 211 8.71 21.03 -7.46
C LEU A 211 8.91 19.96 -6.37
N SER A 212 8.02 19.91 -5.40
CA SER A 212 7.89 18.80 -4.45
C SER A 212 7.56 17.48 -5.17
N THR A 213 7.65 16.36 -4.46
CA THR A 213 7.28 15.05 -5.01
C THR A 213 5.82 15.01 -5.43
N ALA A 214 4.89 15.55 -4.62
CA ALA A 214 3.47 15.60 -4.95
C ALA A 214 3.18 16.45 -6.20
N GLU A 215 3.80 17.62 -6.29
CA GLU A 215 3.67 18.48 -7.47
C GLU A 215 4.24 17.81 -8.72
N ASN A 216 5.42 17.18 -8.63
CA ASN A 216 6.01 16.43 -9.73
C ASN A 216 5.11 15.28 -10.21
N ILE A 217 4.42 14.56 -9.31
CA ILE A 217 3.48 13.50 -9.69
C ILE A 217 2.37 14.08 -10.57
N LEU A 218 1.75 15.20 -10.19
CA LEU A 218 0.68 15.82 -10.97
C LEU A 218 1.21 16.41 -12.28
N HIS A 219 2.36 17.09 -12.25
CA HIS A 219 3.05 17.63 -13.41
C HIS A 219 3.39 16.55 -14.45
N LEU A 220 3.93 15.44 -14.02
CA LEU A 220 4.33 14.33 -14.90
C LEU A 220 3.13 13.60 -15.50
N LEU A 221 2.02 13.51 -14.74
CA LEU A 221 0.86 12.72 -15.12
C LEU A 221 -0.05 13.43 -16.12
N ARG A 222 -0.28 14.71 -15.91
CA ARG A 222 -1.28 15.48 -16.68
C ARG A 222 -0.70 15.99 -17.98
N PRO A 223 -1.43 15.88 -19.12
CA PRO A 223 -0.93 16.29 -20.44
C PRO A 223 -0.51 17.77 -20.50
N ASP A 224 -1.20 18.62 -19.78
CA ASP A 224 -0.96 20.06 -19.70
C ASP A 224 -0.12 20.48 -18.49
N SER A 225 0.29 19.51 -17.67
CA SER A 225 1.05 19.70 -16.43
C SER A 225 0.36 20.64 -15.40
N SER A 226 -0.94 20.89 -15.53
CA SER A 226 -1.68 21.82 -14.68
C SER A 226 -2.26 21.14 -13.43
N TYR A 227 -2.24 21.85 -12.31
CA TYR A 227 -2.85 21.42 -11.04
C TYR A 227 -3.12 22.64 -10.15
N THR A 228 -4.05 22.52 -9.20
CA THR A 228 -4.27 23.55 -8.19
C THR A 228 -3.37 23.36 -6.97
N PRO A 229 -3.07 24.41 -6.21
CA PRO A 229 -2.32 24.27 -4.95
C PRO A 229 -2.98 23.32 -3.94
N LEU A 230 -4.32 23.26 -3.93
CA LEU A 230 -5.05 22.34 -3.05
C LEU A 230 -4.89 20.89 -3.47
N GLU A 231 -4.92 20.60 -4.77
CA GLU A 231 -4.66 19.26 -5.31
C GLU A 231 -3.27 18.75 -4.91
N ALA A 232 -2.23 19.57 -5.11
CA ALA A 232 -0.86 19.21 -4.74
C ALA A 232 -0.71 18.97 -3.24
N LYS A 233 -1.32 19.83 -2.39
CA LYS A 233 -1.32 19.65 -0.93
C LYS A 233 -2.00 18.36 -0.49
N LEU A 234 -3.16 18.06 -1.07
CA LEU A 234 -3.89 16.84 -0.71
C LEU A 234 -3.16 15.57 -1.13
N LEU A 235 -2.54 15.59 -2.30
CA LEU A 235 -1.68 14.49 -2.72
C LEU A 235 -0.48 14.33 -1.79
N ASP A 236 0.14 15.41 -1.37
CA ASP A 236 1.25 15.37 -0.41
C ASP A 236 0.84 14.79 0.95
N ILE A 237 -0.30 15.23 1.49
CA ILE A 237 -0.88 14.65 2.72
C ILE A 237 -1.14 13.15 2.51
N ALA A 238 -1.69 12.76 1.36
CA ALA A 238 -1.91 11.36 1.03
C ALA A 238 -0.61 10.55 1.04
N LEU A 239 0.45 11.08 0.47
CA LEU A 239 1.77 10.45 0.51
C LEU A 239 2.24 10.29 1.96
N VAL A 240 2.19 11.34 2.79
CA VAL A 240 2.59 11.27 4.21
C VAL A 240 1.81 10.21 4.99
N LEU A 241 0.49 10.14 4.81
CA LEU A 241 -0.36 9.18 5.51
C LEU A 241 -0.15 7.72 5.08
N HIS A 242 0.43 7.48 3.91
CA HIS A 242 0.73 6.15 3.39
C HIS A 242 2.17 5.68 3.60
N MET A 243 3.08 6.57 4.06
CA MET A 243 4.52 6.27 4.17
C MET A 243 4.82 5.07 5.04
N GLU A 244 4.13 4.93 6.18
CA GLU A 244 4.49 3.94 7.18
C GLU A 244 3.25 3.48 7.98
N HIS A 245 3.27 2.22 8.44
CA HIS A 245 2.20 1.68 9.28
C HIS A 245 2.66 0.44 10.08
N GLY A 246 3.82 0.52 10.68
CA GLY A 246 4.39 -0.52 11.53
C GLY A 246 5.21 -1.58 10.80
N GLY A 247 6.27 -2.05 11.44
CA GLY A 247 7.15 -3.10 10.91
C GLY A 247 6.46 -4.45 10.68
N GLY A 248 5.30 -4.69 11.32
CA GLY A 248 4.45 -5.87 11.09
C GLY A 248 3.48 -5.73 9.93
N ASN A 249 3.41 -4.59 9.23
CA ASN A 249 2.70 -4.44 7.97
C ASN A 249 3.28 -5.41 6.93
N ASN A 250 2.43 -6.06 6.12
CA ASN A 250 2.87 -7.17 5.27
C ASN A 250 4.06 -6.81 4.36
N SER A 251 4.07 -5.64 3.73
CA SER A 251 5.18 -5.23 2.87
C SER A 251 6.42 -4.77 3.66
N SER A 252 6.25 -4.13 4.83
CA SER A 252 7.36 -3.78 5.72
C SER A 252 7.98 -5.04 6.33
N PHE A 253 7.17 -6.03 6.74
CA PHE A 253 7.67 -7.31 7.23
C PHE A 253 8.39 -8.09 6.12
N THR A 254 7.89 -8.06 4.88
CA THR A 254 8.60 -8.62 3.71
C THR A 254 9.95 -7.94 3.53
N THR A 255 10.04 -6.61 3.71
CA THR A 255 11.31 -5.87 3.68
C THR A 255 12.29 -6.40 4.72
N HIS A 256 11.86 -6.61 5.97
CA HIS A 256 12.68 -7.22 7.03
C HIS A 256 13.14 -8.62 6.65
N VAL A 257 12.21 -9.50 6.24
CA VAL A 257 12.51 -10.89 5.89
C VAL A 257 13.56 -10.97 4.79
N VAL A 258 13.37 -10.21 3.70
CA VAL A 258 14.28 -10.26 2.55
C VAL A 258 15.60 -9.55 2.86
N THR A 259 15.59 -8.44 3.60
CA THR A 259 16.81 -7.77 4.06
C THR A 259 17.66 -8.67 4.95
N SER A 260 17.05 -9.47 5.82
CA SER A 260 17.76 -10.38 6.74
C SER A 260 18.60 -11.44 6.04
N SER A 261 18.35 -11.70 4.74
CA SER A 261 19.19 -12.55 3.89
C SER A 261 20.44 -11.87 3.34
N LEU A 262 20.59 -10.54 3.57
CA LEU A 262 21.67 -9.69 3.05
C LEU A 262 21.70 -9.57 1.52
N THR A 263 20.55 -9.72 0.86
CA THR A 263 20.45 -9.46 -0.58
C THR A 263 20.44 -7.96 -0.91
N ASP A 264 20.57 -7.63 -2.20
CA ASP A 264 20.60 -6.27 -2.72
C ASP A 264 19.28 -5.48 -2.46
N THR A 265 19.37 -4.15 -2.55
CA THR A 265 18.24 -3.25 -2.29
C THR A 265 17.11 -3.40 -3.32
N TYR A 266 17.45 -3.62 -4.59
CA TYR A 266 16.46 -3.73 -5.66
C TYR A 266 15.57 -4.96 -5.48
N SER A 267 16.15 -6.10 -5.11
CA SER A 267 15.43 -7.33 -4.79
C SER A 267 14.54 -7.17 -3.56
N VAL A 268 15.02 -6.52 -2.50
CA VAL A 268 14.21 -6.23 -1.30
C VAL A 268 12.99 -5.38 -1.64
N ILE A 269 13.19 -4.28 -2.35
CA ILE A 269 12.12 -3.37 -2.70
C ILE A 269 11.15 -3.99 -3.71
N ALA A 270 11.62 -4.77 -4.68
CA ALA A 270 10.74 -5.51 -5.59
C ALA A 270 9.86 -6.52 -4.84
N ALA A 271 10.40 -7.22 -3.83
CA ALA A 271 9.60 -8.11 -2.97
C ALA A 271 8.54 -7.33 -2.16
N ALA A 272 8.87 -6.17 -1.62
CA ALA A 272 7.94 -5.30 -0.92
C ALA A 272 6.82 -4.79 -1.86
N ILE A 273 7.15 -4.42 -3.11
CA ILE A 273 6.17 -4.06 -4.14
C ILE A 273 5.23 -5.24 -4.42
N GLY A 274 5.77 -6.46 -4.57
CA GLY A 274 4.99 -7.68 -4.77
C GLY A 274 4.02 -7.96 -3.62
N SER A 275 4.44 -7.72 -2.37
CA SER A 275 3.58 -7.80 -1.20
C SER A 275 2.47 -6.75 -1.22
N LEU A 276 2.81 -5.49 -1.51
CA LEU A 276 1.85 -4.38 -1.55
C LEU A 276 0.82 -4.55 -2.67
N LYS A 277 1.22 -5.09 -3.81
CA LYS A 277 0.36 -5.35 -4.97
C LYS A 277 -0.84 -6.24 -4.66
N GLY A 278 -0.72 -7.14 -3.69
CA GLY A 278 -1.75 -8.11 -3.37
C GLY A 278 -3.10 -7.45 -3.00
N PRO A 279 -4.25 -8.00 -3.47
CA PRO A 279 -5.57 -7.40 -3.26
C PRO A 279 -5.99 -7.37 -1.78
N ARG A 280 -5.34 -8.14 -0.92
CA ARG A 280 -5.56 -8.11 0.53
C ARG A 280 -4.70 -7.08 1.26
N HIS A 281 -3.87 -6.31 0.53
CA HIS A 281 -2.98 -5.29 1.08
C HIS A 281 -3.22 -3.94 0.39
N GLY A 282 -2.52 -3.61 -0.70
CA GLY A 282 -2.57 -2.27 -1.30
C GLY A 282 -3.72 -2.01 -2.28
N GLY A 283 -4.52 -3.01 -2.62
CA GLY A 283 -5.62 -2.87 -3.58
C GLY A 283 -6.98 -2.49 -3.00
N ALA A 284 -7.06 -2.20 -1.69
CA ALA A 284 -8.34 -1.97 -1.02
C ALA A 284 -9.02 -0.67 -1.44
N ASN A 285 -8.27 0.41 -1.67
CA ASN A 285 -8.82 1.70 -2.10
C ASN A 285 -9.50 1.64 -3.49
N ILE A 286 -8.98 0.84 -4.42
CA ILE A 286 -9.63 0.61 -5.71
C ILE A 286 -11.00 -0.03 -5.51
N LYS A 287 -11.09 -1.02 -4.63
CA LYS A 287 -12.35 -1.70 -4.29
C LYS A 287 -13.35 -0.77 -3.62
N VAL A 288 -12.89 0.18 -2.80
CA VAL A 288 -13.77 1.22 -2.23
C VAL A 288 -14.42 2.03 -3.34
N VAL A 289 -13.63 2.57 -4.26
CA VAL A 289 -14.15 3.39 -5.36
C VAL A 289 -15.11 2.59 -6.23
N GLN A 290 -14.75 1.37 -6.62
CA GLN A 290 -15.63 0.50 -7.42
C GLN A 290 -16.95 0.17 -6.71
N MET A 291 -16.93 -0.05 -5.40
CA MET A 291 -18.13 -0.27 -4.58
C MET A 291 -19.02 0.98 -4.56
N PHE A 292 -18.43 2.18 -4.42
CA PHE A 292 -19.21 3.42 -4.48
C PHE A 292 -19.77 3.69 -5.88
N GLU A 293 -19.04 3.37 -6.94
CA GLU A 293 -19.54 3.48 -8.32
C GLU A 293 -20.73 2.52 -8.57
N ASP A 294 -20.68 1.32 -8.01
CA ASP A 294 -21.81 0.38 -8.05
C ASP A 294 -22.98 0.90 -7.21
N MET A 295 -22.73 1.36 -5.98
CA MET A 295 -23.75 1.96 -5.11
C MET A 295 -24.46 3.14 -5.77
N LYS A 296 -23.73 4.04 -6.42
CA LYS A 296 -24.28 5.20 -7.14
C LYS A 296 -25.26 4.81 -8.26
N LYS A 297 -25.10 3.63 -8.85
CA LYS A 297 -26.01 3.09 -9.89
C LYS A 297 -27.25 2.42 -9.29
N GLU A 298 -27.08 1.71 -8.16
CA GLU A 298 -28.11 0.89 -7.56
C GLU A 298 -29.04 1.68 -6.61
N VAL A 299 -28.50 2.68 -5.92
CA VAL A 299 -29.24 3.55 -4.98
C VAL A 299 -29.77 4.77 -5.71
N LYS A 300 -31.10 4.96 -5.68
CA LYS A 300 -31.75 6.05 -6.41
C LYS A 300 -31.61 7.40 -5.71
N ASN A 301 -31.76 7.40 -4.39
CA ASN A 301 -31.61 8.58 -3.56
C ASN A 301 -30.47 8.39 -2.55
N TRP A 302 -29.35 9.06 -2.82
CA TRP A 302 -28.13 8.95 -1.98
C TRP A 302 -28.27 9.64 -0.62
N GLU A 303 -29.32 10.44 -0.41
CA GLU A 303 -29.63 11.09 0.87
C GLU A 303 -30.60 10.25 1.72
N ASP A 304 -31.19 9.19 1.15
CA ASP A 304 -32.08 8.28 1.85
C ASP A 304 -31.28 7.23 2.61
N GLU A 305 -31.29 7.36 3.96
CA GLU A 305 -30.57 6.46 4.84
C GLU A 305 -31.00 5.00 4.71
N ASP A 306 -32.29 4.75 4.48
CA ASP A 306 -32.84 3.38 4.38
C ASP A 306 -32.40 2.73 3.05
N GLU A 307 -32.41 3.46 1.94
CA GLU A 307 -31.90 2.94 0.66
C GLU A 307 -30.42 2.59 0.77
N VAL A 308 -29.59 3.50 1.32
CA VAL A 308 -28.16 3.27 1.51
C VAL A 308 -27.91 2.11 2.47
N ALA A 309 -28.62 2.06 3.61
CA ALA A 309 -28.50 0.96 4.57
C ALA A 309 -28.87 -0.40 3.96
N ASN A 310 -29.93 -0.45 3.14
CA ASN A 310 -30.33 -1.67 2.44
C ASN A 310 -29.25 -2.15 1.44
N TYR A 311 -28.64 -1.23 0.70
CA TYR A 311 -27.52 -1.59 -0.18
C TYR A 311 -26.34 -2.15 0.61
N LEU A 312 -25.94 -1.53 1.74
CA LEU A 312 -24.87 -2.02 2.60
C LEU A 312 -25.15 -3.42 3.17
N LYS A 313 -26.42 -3.73 3.52
CA LYS A 313 -26.83 -5.09 3.94
C LYS A 313 -26.71 -6.09 2.78
N ARG A 314 -27.13 -5.72 1.57
CA ARG A 314 -26.95 -6.57 0.37
C ARG A 314 -25.49 -6.89 0.11
N LEU A 315 -24.55 -5.94 0.30
CA LEU A 315 -23.12 -6.21 0.22
C LEU A 315 -22.71 -7.31 1.21
N LEU A 316 -23.11 -7.22 2.48
CA LEU A 316 -22.78 -8.22 3.50
C LEU A 316 -23.37 -9.60 3.23
N HIS A 317 -24.57 -9.65 2.62
CA HIS A 317 -25.26 -10.87 2.22
C HIS A 317 -24.76 -11.44 0.88
N LYS A 318 -23.79 -10.81 0.25
CA LYS A 318 -23.22 -11.19 -1.05
C LYS A 318 -24.20 -11.02 -2.24
N ASP A 319 -25.14 -10.09 -2.13
CA ASP A 319 -26.17 -9.84 -3.13
C ASP A 319 -25.94 -8.57 -3.95
N ALA A 320 -24.79 -7.91 -3.76
CA ALA A 320 -24.42 -6.70 -4.49
C ALA A 320 -22.91 -6.65 -4.78
N PHE A 321 -22.54 -5.81 -5.73
CA PHE A 321 -21.16 -5.55 -6.19
C PHE A 321 -20.42 -6.83 -6.59
N ASP A 322 -19.35 -7.19 -5.91
CA ASP A 322 -18.47 -8.33 -6.25
C ASP A 322 -18.81 -9.62 -5.47
N HIS A 323 -19.93 -9.66 -4.77
CA HIS A 323 -20.43 -10.79 -3.98
C HIS A 323 -19.45 -11.33 -2.92
N ALA A 324 -18.46 -10.54 -2.52
CA ALA A 324 -17.47 -10.93 -1.52
C ALA A 324 -18.01 -10.90 -0.08
N GLY A 325 -19.13 -10.22 0.16
CA GLY A 325 -19.70 -10.06 1.49
C GLY A 325 -18.93 -9.03 2.34
N LEU A 326 -18.33 -8.03 1.72
CA LEU A 326 -17.50 -7.02 2.37
C LEU A 326 -18.00 -5.61 2.05
N ILE A 327 -17.95 -4.72 3.03
CA ILE A 327 -18.02 -3.28 2.82
C ILE A 327 -16.57 -2.79 2.83
N TYR A 328 -16.03 -2.47 1.67
CA TYR A 328 -14.64 -2.09 1.51
C TYR A 328 -14.35 -0.73 2.16
N GLY A 329 -13.15 -0.56 2.69
CA GLY A 329 -12.77 0.63 3.45
C GLY A 329 -13.29 0.66 4.89
N VAL A 330 -14.04 -0.37 5.32
CA VAL A 330 -14.63 -0.48 6.67
C VAL A 330 -14.06 -1.71 7.37
N GLY A 331 -13.45 -1.49 8.55
CA GLY A 331 -12.72 -2.48 9.32
C GLY A 331 -11.20 -2.36 9.14
N HIS A 332 -10.47 -2.68 10.19
CA HIS A 332 -9.01 -2.65 10.21
C HIS A 332 -8.47 -3.74 11.14
N ALA A 333 -7.27 -4.26 10.83
CA ALA A 333 -6.65 -5.31 11.61
C ALA A 333 -6.28 -4.87 13.05
N ILE A 334 -6.05 -3.57 13.24
CA ILE A 334 -5.60 -2.97 14.50
C ILE A 334 -6.67 -2.00 15.03
N TYR A 335 -7.08 -1.02 14.24
CA TYR A 335 -8.01 0.03 14.66
C TYR A 335 -9.45 -0.48 14.74
N SER A 336 -10.10 -0.26 15.88
CA SER A 336 -11.51 -0.61 16.10
C SER A 336 -12.42 0.59 16.32
N LYS A 337 -11.90 1.70 16.87
CA LYS A 337 -12.68 2.94 17.09
C LYS A 337 -12.48 3.97 16.00
N SER A 338 -11.24 4.21 15.56
CA SER A 338 -10.91 5.13 14.46
C SER A 338 -9.53 4.85 13.89
N ASP A 339 -9.35 5.06 12.60
CA ASP A 339 -8.03 5.15 11.94
C ASP A 339 -7.63 6.63 11.87
N PRO A 340 -6.53 7.07 12.48
CA PRO A 340 -6.13 8.48 12.51
C PRO A 340 -5.92 9.05 11.11
N ARG A 341 -5.49 8.22 10.15
CA ARG A 341 -5.29 8.63 8.77
C ARG A 341 -6.60 8.96 8.07
N ALA A 342 -7.64 8.17 8.29
CA ALA A 342 -8.98 8.42 7.74
C ALA A 342 -9.58 9.71 8.34
N VAL A 343 -9.36 9.95 9.63
CA VAL A 343 -9.80 11.18 10.31
C VAL A 343 -9.12 12.42 9.70
N ILE A 344 -7.80 12.35 9.48
CA ILE A 344 -7.05 13.44 8.85
C ILE A 344 -7.55 13.66 7.42
N PHE A 345 -7.67 12.63 6.60
CA PHE A 345 -8.20 12.77 5.24
C PHE A 345 -9.55 13.48 5.22
N LYS A 346 -10.49 13.06 6.06
CA LYS A 346 -11.84 13.64 6.10
C LYS A 346 -11.83 15.16 6.24
N SER A 347 -10.94 15.71 7.07
CA SER A 347 -10.85 17.16 7.31
C SER A 347 -10.43 17.97 6.06
N TYR A 348 -9.79 17.32 5.09
CA TYR A 348 -9.37 17.96 3.83
C TYR A 348 -10.26 17.60 2.64
N VAL A 349 -10.92 16.45 2.68
CA VAL A 349 -11.80 15.93 1.60
C VAL A 349 -12.97 16.86 1.36
N GLU A 350 -13.57 17.41 2.42
CA GLU A 350 -14.69 18.33 2.34
C GLU A 350 -14.34 19.54 1.46
N LYS A 351 -13.21 20.20 1.73
CA LYS A 351 -12.73 21.37 0.97
C LYS A 351 -12.47 21.05 -0.50
N LEU A 352 -11.85 19.90 -0.79
CA LEU A 352 -11.63 19.50 -2.18
C LEU A 352 -12.94 19.15 -2.89
N SER A 353 -13.89 18.53 -2.20
CA SER A 353 -15.19 18.21 -2.77
C SER A 353 -15.98 19.48 -3.16
N GLU A 354 -15.82 20.57 -2.40
CA GLU A 354 -16.37 21.89 -2.74
C GLU A 354 -15.72 22.47 -4.00
N GLU A 355 -14.37 22.46 -4.07
CA GLU A 355 -13.63 22.95 -5.25
C GLU A 355 -14.00 22.17 -6.52
N LYS A 356 -14.25 20.86 -6.40
CA LYS A 356 -14.56 19.96 -7.51
C LYS A 356 -16.06 19.83 -7.81
N GLY A 357 -16.94 20.44 -7.01
CA GLY A 357 -18.39 20.31 -7.16
C GLY A 357 -18.94 18.90 -6.84
N LEU A 358 -18.25 18.15 -5.97
CA LEU A 358 -18.57 16.76 -5.60
C LEU A 358 -19.13 16.63 -4.18
N GLN A 359 -19.77 17.68 -3.65
CA GLN A 359 -20.31 17.70 -2.28
C GLN A 359 -21.36 16.59 -2.05
N LYS A 360 -22.17 16.25 -3.07
CA LYS A 360 -23.16 15.17 -2.97
C LYS A 360 -22.50 13.80 -2.80
N GLU A 361 -21.37 13.56 -3.48
CA GLU A 361 -20.61 12.32 -3.29
C GLU A 361 -19.97 12.30 -1.90
N PHE A 362 -19.41 13.42 -1.45
CA PHE A 362 -18.87 13.50 -0.08
C PHE A 362 -19.96 13.26 0.98
N ALA A 363 -21.18 13.74 0.78
CA ALA A 363 -22.31 13.45 1.66
C ALA A 363 -22.63 11.94 1.69
N LEU A 364 -22.61 11.26 0.54
CA LEU A 364 -22.78 9.81 0.46
C LEU A 364 -21.66 9.07 1.21
N TYR A 365 -20.39 9.44 1.02
CA TYR A 365 -19.29 8.86 1.78
C TYR A 365 -19.46 9.06 3.29
N SER A 366 -19.88 10.25 3.73
CA SER A 366 -20.14 10.56 5.13
C SER A 366 -21.30 9.75 5.70
N LEU A 367 -22.34 9.50 4.90
CA LEU A 367 -23.47 8.67 5.27
C LEU A 367 -23.04 7.19 5.45
N VAL A 368 -22.29 6.66 4.50
CA VAL A 368 -21.76 5.28 4.58
C VAL A 368 -20.80 5.12 5.78
N GLU A 369 -19.93 6.10 6.04
CA GLU A 369 -19.05 6.11 7.22
C GLU A 369 -19.84 5.96 8.52
N ARG A 370 -21.01 6.59 8.62
CA ARG A 370 -21.87 6.53 9.79
C ARG A 370 -22.65 5.21 9.90
N LEU A 371 -23.17 4.72 8.78
CA LEU A 371 -24.07 3.54 8.76
C LEU A 371 -23.31 2.21 8.77
N ALA A 372 -22.22 2.10 8.00
CA ALA A 372 -21.55 0.83 7.77
C ALA A 372 -21.02 0.16 9.05
N PRO A 373 -20.38 0.87 10.01
CA PRO A 373 -19.93 0.26 11.26
C PRO A 373 -21.07 -0.36 12.08
N GLN A 374 -22.22 0.32 12.13
CA GLN A 374 -23.40 -0.15 12.87
C GLN A 374 -24.00 -1.39 12.21
N ILE A 375 -24.15 -1.37 10.89
CA ILE A 375 -24.70 -2.49 10.12
C ILE A 375 -23.78 -3.71 10.25
N ILE A 376 -22.46 -3.55 10.10
CA ILE A 376 -21.51 -4.67 10.28
C ILE A 376 -21.58 -5.23 11.69
N SER A 377 -21.61 -4.37 12.71
CA SER A 377 -21.68 -4.81 14.11
C SER A 377 -22.94 -5.61 14.39
N ASN A 378 -24.09 -5.18 13.86
CA ASN A 378 -25.37 -5.86 14.03
C ASN A 378 -25.42 -7.20 13.29
N GLU A 379 -25.04 -7.21 11.99
CA GLU A 379 -25.09 -8.41 11.13
C GLU A 379 -24.09 -9.49 11.55
N ARG A 380 -22.91 -9.09 12.05
CA ARG A 380 -21.83 -10.02 12.40
C ARG A 380 -21.66 -10.23 13.91
N GLN A 381 -22.52 -9.65 14.75
CA GLN A 381 -22.44 -9.71 16.20
C GLN A 381 -21.03 -9.34 16.74
N MET A 382 -20.43 -8.28 16.19
CA MET A 382 -19.08 -7.86 16.54
C MET A 382 -19.11 -6.83 17.67
N TYR A 383 -18.58 -7.21 18.83
CA TYR A 383 -18.55 -6.36 20.04
C TYR A 383 -17.34 -5.42 20.10
N LYS A 384 -16.33 -5.59 19.24
CA LYS A 384 -15.08 -4.80 19.30
C LYS A 384 -15.16 -3.42 18.66
N GLY A 385 -16.27 -3.08 18.03
CA GLY A 385 -16.37 -1.90 17.18
C GLY A 385 -15.70 -2.10 15.82
N VAL A 386 -16.16 -1.32 14.85
CA VAL A 386 -15.64 -1.31 13.46
C VAL A 386 -15.52 0.14 13.04
N SER A 387 -14.39 0.53 12.47
CA SER A 387 -14.16 1.89 11.97
C SER A 387 -13.81 1.86 10.48
N ILE A 388 -13.96 2.99 9.81
CA ILE A 388 -13.36 3.19 8.50
C ILE A 388 -11.84 3.18 8.61
N ASN A 389 -11.17 2.77 7.53
CA ASN A 389 -9.72 2.79 7.42
C ASN A 389 -9.25 3.84 6.38
N VAL A 390 -7.94 3.97 6.20
CA VAL A 390 -7.35 4.96 5.30
C VAL A 390 -7.85 4.82 3.85
N ASP A 391 -8.13 3.60 3.39
CA ASP A 391 -8.55 3.32 2.01
C ASP A 391 -9.93 3.90 1.69
N PHE A 392 -10.77 4.11 2.71
CA PHE A 392 -12.11 4.65 2.54
C PHE A 392 -12.10 6.04 1.90
N TYR A 393 -11.26 6.96 2.40
CA TYR A 393 -11.18 8.31 1.86
C TYR A 393 -10.07 8.49 0.83
N SER A 394 -8.98 7.70 0.86
CA SER A 394 -7.89 7.87 -0.10
C SER A 394 -8.34 7.63 -1.55
N GLY A 395 -9.20 6.63 -1.76
CA GLY A 395 -9.78 6.38 -3.08
C GLY A 395 -10.61 7.57 -3.60
N PHE A 396 -11.40 8.19 -2.72
CA PHE A 396 -12.19 9.37 -3.07
C PHE A 396 -11.30 10.60 -3.35
N VAL A 397 -10.25 10.81 -2.56
CA VAL A 397 -9.25 11.85 -2.85
C VAL A 397 -8.64 11.64 -4.23
N TYR A 398 -8.20 10.44 -4.55
CA TYR A 398 -7.61 10.13 -5.85
C TYR A 398 -8.60 10.31 -7.00
N HIS A 399 -9.87 9.98 -6.80
CA HIS A 399 -10.93 10.26 -7.75
C HIS A 399 -11.10 11.77 -7.99
N MET A 400 -11.17 12.59 -6.93
CA MET A 400 -11.27 14.06 -7.03
C MET A 400 -10.05 14.71 -7.68
N LEU A 401 -8.88 14.07 -7.60
CA LEU A 401 -7.65 14.50 -8.26
C LEU A 401 -7.55 14.04 -9.73
N ASP A 402 -8.59 13.40 -10.27
CA ASP A 402 -8.60 12.79 -11.60
C ASP A 402 -7.43 11.82 -11.84
N LEU A 403 -7.01 11.13 -10.77
CA LEU A 403 -5.97 10.12 -10.88
C LEU A 403 -6.56 8.83 -11.47
N PRO A 404 -5.90 8.22 -12.45
CA PRO A 404 -6.37 6.94 -13.01
C PRO A 404 -6.26 5.83 -11.96
N MET A 405 -7.27 4.96 -11.88
CA MET A 405 -7.31 3.85 -10.91
C MET A 405 -6.08 2.93 -10.99
N GLN A 406 -5.47 2.81 -12.16
CA GLN A 406 -4.23 2.06 -12.38
C GLN A 406 -3.05 2.58 -11.54
N LEU A 407 -3.09 3.86 -11.13
CA LEU A 407 -2.05 4.50 -10.31
C LEU A 407 -2.37 4.52 -8.80
N TYR A 408 -3.51 4.07 -8.33
CA TYR A 408 -3.86 4.13 -6.90
C TYR A 408 -2.89 3.33 -6.04
N THR A 409 -2.63 2.06 -6.36
CA THR A 409 -1.63 1.26 -5.64
C THR A 409 -0.19 1.73 -5.90
N PRO A 410 0.23 2.13 -7.12
CA PRO A 410 1.51 2.80 -7.33
C PRO A 410 1.73 4.05 -6.48
N ILE A 411 0.73 4.92 -6.31
CA ILE A 411 0.84 6.10 -5.43
C ILE A 411 1.09 5.67 -3.98
N PHE A 412 0.40 4.61 -3.53
CA PHE A 412 0.70 4.02 -2.24
C PHE A 412 2.15 3.51 -2.15
N ALA A 413 2.68 2.88 -3.20
CA ALA A 413 4.08 2.46 -3.26
C ALA A 413 5.06 3.63 -3.25
N MET A 414 4.76 4.72 -4.00
CA MET A 414 5.56 5.96 -4.01
C MET A 414 5.70 6.57 -2.61
N ALA A 415 4.68 6.45 -1.79
CA ALA A 415 4.72 6.86 -0.39
C ALA A 415 5.49 5.86 0.48
N ARG A 416 5.11 4.58 0.40
CA ARG A 416 5.58 3.53 1.30
C ARG A 416 7.06 3.19 1.12
N ILE A 417 7.67 3.52 -0.02
CA ILE A 417 9.11 3.32 -0.24
C ILE A 417 9.97 4.00 0.84
N SER A 418 9.54 5.16 1.37
CA SER A 418 10.23 5.85 2.47
C SER A 418 10.26 4.98 3.75
N GLY A 419 9.11 4.36 4.10
CA GLY A 419 9.02 3.41 5.21
C GLY A 419 9.82 2.14 4.97
N TRP A 420 9.74 1.54 3.77
CA TRP A 420 10.57 0.36 3.44
C TRP A 420 12.06 0.67 3.51
N ALA A 421 12.49 1.83 3.01
CA ALA A 421 13.87 2.28 3.10
C ALA A 421 14.34 2.40 4.56
N ALA A 422 13.52 3.01 5.42
CA ALA A 422 13.82 3.14 6.84
C ALA A 422 13.94 1.76 7.52
N HIS A 423 12.99 0.85 7.29
CA HIS A 423 13.04 -0.51 7.85
C HIS A 423 14.24 -1.33 7.33
N ARG A 424 14.62 -1.17 6.04
CA ARG A 424 15.83 -1.79 5.51
C ARG A 424 17.10 -1.27 6.19
N MET A 425 17.20 0.05 6.35
CA MET A 425 18.33 0.67 7.05
C MET A 425 18.41 0.21 8.50
N GLU A 426 17.26 0.15 9.21
CA GLU A 426 17.19 -0.33 10.59
C GLU A 426 17.64 -1.79 10.71
N GLU A 427 17.17 -2.70 9.84
CA GLU A 427 17.54 -4.11 9.84
C GLU A 427 19.06 -4.30 9.66
N LEU A 428 19.66 -3.58 8.70
CA LEU A 428 21.09 -3.66 8.44
C LEU A 428 21.93 -3.02 9.57
N ALA A 429 21.48 -1.90 10.13
CA ALA A 429 22.19 -1.23 11.23
C ALA A 429 22.27 -2.09 12.50
N ASN A 430 21.27 -2.96 12.72
CA ASN A 430 21.21 -3.84 13.87
C ASN A 430 21.81 -5.23 13.63
N ASN A 431 22.46 -5.48 12.48
CA ASN A 431 23.02 -6.77 12.10
C ASN A 431 22.00 -7.93 12.31
N GLY A 432 20.78 -7.74 11.83
CA GLY A 432 19.68 -8.67 12.03
C GLY A 432 20.04 -10.11 11.64
N LYS A 433 19.53 -11.05 12.42
CA LYS A 433 19.66 -12.48 12.08
C LYS A 433 18.66 -12.82 10.99
N ILE A 434 19.01 -13.78 10.11
CA ILE A 434 18.07 -14.29 9.11
C ILE A 434 16.76 -14.71 9.77
N ILE A 435 15.64 -14.14 9.30
CA ILE A 435 14.30 -14.43 9.81
C ILE A 435 13.87 -15.78 9.29
N ARG A 436 13.79 -16.76 10.19
CA ARG A 436 13.48 -18.17 9.88
C ARG A 436 12.51 -18.74 10.90
N PRO A 437 11.21 -18.54 10.75
CA PRO A 437 10.21 -19.14 11.64
C PRO A 437 10.21 -20.68 11.50
N ALA A 438 9.78 -21.37 12.56
CA ALA A 438 9.61 -22.82 12.53
C ALA A 438 8.29 -23.20 11.84
N TYR A 439 8.32 -24.30 11.08
CA TYR A 439 7.14 -24.96 10.50
C TYR A 439 7.06 -26.39 11.03
N LYS A 440 5.88 -26.79 11.50
CA LYS A 440 5.62 -28.14 12.01
C LYS A 440 5.24 -29.07 10.86
N PRO A 441 6.03 -30.11 10.56
CA PRO A 441 5.63 -31.14 9.61
C PRO A 441 4.46 -31.97 10.21
N ILE A 442 3.47 -32.28 9.39
CA ILE A 442 2.26 -33.04 9.78
C ILE A 442 2.10 -34.32 8.98
N GLY A 443 2.95 -34.59 8.00
CA GLY A 443 2.99 -35.84 7.25
C GLY A 443 3.73 -36.93 8.00
N GLU A 444 3.47 -38.20 7.64
CA GLU A 444 4.22 -39.35 8.09
C GLU A 444 5.50 -39.55 7.27
N ASP A 445 6.52 -40.14 7.89
CA ASP A 445 7.73 -40.55 7.20
C ASP A 445 7.41 -41.68 6.20
N LYS A 446 7.92 -41.55 4.97
CA LYS A 446 7.68 -42.53 3.90
C LYS A 446 8.99 -43.13 3.41
N VAL A 447 8.94 -44.41 3.12
CA VAL A 447 10.07 -45.12 2.48
C VAL A 447 10.02 -44.90 0.97
N TYR A 448 11.17 -44.60 0.39
CA TYR A 448 11.26 -44.46 -1.07
C TYR A 448 11.02 -45.82 -1.76
N ILE A 449 10.11 -45.86 -2.70
CA ILE A 449 9.77 -47.01 -3.51
C ILE A 449 10.31 -46.75 -4.93
N ASN A 450 11.02 -47.74 -5.51
CA ASN A 450 11.50 -47.63 -6.88
C ASN A 450 10.34 -47.46 -7.86
N ILE A 451 10.58 -46.74 -8.96
CA ILE A 451 9.54 -46.42 -9.93
C ILE A 451 8.87 -47.65 -10.53
N SER A 452 9.64 -48.73 -10.74
CA SER A 452 9.15 -50.04 -11.21
C SER A 452 8.16 -50.72 -10.24
N ASP A 453 8.22 -50.38 -8.95
CA ASP A 453 7.48 -51.03 -7.86
C ASP A 453 6.29 -50.17 -7.39
N ARG A 454 6.10 -49.00 -7.99
CA ARG A 454 4.96 -48.09 -7.70
C ARG A 454 3.71 -48.57 -8.43
N LYS A 455 2.64 -48.68 -7.70
CA LYS A 455 1.30 -49.02 -8.25
C LYS A 455 0.51 -47.80 -8.69
#